data_476d933effa6a436c7b983646e1b901f
#
_entry.id   476d933effa6a436c7b983646e1b901f
#
_cell.length_a   1.000
_cell.length_b   1.000
_cell.length_c   1.000
_cell.angle_alpha   90.00
_cell.angle_beta   90.00
_cell.angle_gamma   90.00
#
_symmetry.space_group_name_H-M   'P 1'
#
loop_
_entity.id
_entity.type
_entity.pdbx_description
1 polymer ?
#
loop_
_entity_poly.entity_id
_entity_poly.type
_entity_poly.pdbx_seq_one_letter_code
_entity_poly.pdbx_strand_id
1 'polypeptide(L)'
;MTSRERVQAALRHEQPDRVPRDFWAEPPTWNRLLAHVGLKRRVQLLDRLGVDVRHLEVAPVPERELSGGILQNFWGERFVQQPTPWGPIRHDVKGALAQARSFSDLEAFDWPTPDCIDRSGLPEQCRQWAQHALVYGFADVWQRPALVRGWEEFFVDLIERPDWVHYLCRKFTDFYLEDYTRAAEITQGRIDLYLLISDLGSQSGPLISKTMFRRFAAPYLQEMIDCIHRIGGRVLFHSCGSIAPLIPELIDLGVDVLDPIQPIGPAMQPETLKASFGDKLCFHGGIDMQNLLPYRTPAEVQTEVRRFCEVLGGGGGYILAPAHLFQPDVPPENVLAVYQD
;
A
#
# COMPACT_ATOMS: atom_id res chain seq x y z
N MET A 1 13.09 20.20 11.65
CA MET A 1 12.53 18.89 12.02
C MET A 1 13.33 17.77 11.38
N THR A 2 13.51 16.61 12.08
CA THR A 2 13.95 15.39 11.44
C THR A 2 12.84 14.86 10.51
N SER A 3 13.17 13.93 9.61
CA SER A 3 12.17 13.30 8.74
C SER A 3 11.06 12.63 9.55
N ARG A 4 11.40 11.93 10.63
CA ARG A 4 10.43 11.28 11.51
C ARG A 4 9.50 12.30 12.19
N GLU A 5 10.06 13.35 12.77
CA GLU A 5 9.27 14.41 13.43
C GLU A 5 8.30 15.08 12.46
N ARG A 6 8.72 15.28 11.21
CA ARG A 6 7.90 15.87 10.14
C ARG A 6 6.69 14.99 9.80
N VAL A 7 6.91 13.69 9.61
CA VAL A 7 5.81 12.74 9.35
C VAL A 7 4.88 12.65 10.57
N GLN A 8 5.44 12.58 11.77
CA GLN A 8 4.63 12.54 12.99
C GLN A 8 3.81 13.81 13.22
N ALA A 9 4.34 14.99 12.86
CA ALA A 9 3.57 16.23 12.90
C ALA A 9 2.38 16.17 11.91
N ALA A 10 2.64 15.73 10.67
CA ALA A 10 1.56 15.54 9.68
C ALA A 10 0.47 14.57 10.17
N LEU A 11 0.88 13.43 10.77
CA LEU A 11 -0.07 12.45 11.34
C LEU A 11 -0.90 12.98 12.51
N ARG A 12 -0.40 13.98 13.23
CA ARG A 12 -1.14 14.66 14.30
C ARG A 12 -1.92 15.90 13.85
N HIS A 13 -2.00 16.14 12.52
CA HIS A 13 -2.59 17.35 11.95
C HIS A 13 -1.95 18.65 12.49
N GLU A 14 -0.64 18.61 12.70
CA GLU A 14 0.19 19.74 13.06
C GLU A 14 1.01 20.19 11.85
N GLN A 15 1.19 21.51 11.65
CA GLN A 15 1.93 22.04 10.51
C GLN A 15 3.42 21.68 10.61
N PRO A 16 3.97 20.84 9.72
CA PRO A 16 5.42 20.61 9.67
C PRO A 16 6.15 21.76 8.97
N ASP A 17 7.49 21.77 9.06
CA ASP A 17 8.35 22.75 8.36
C ASP A 17 8.24 22.69 6.83
N ARG A 18 7.89 21.54 6.26
CA ARG A 18 7.41 21.29 4.90
C ARG A 18 6.53 20.05 4.86
N VAL A 19 5.80 19.83 3.80
CA VAL A 19 5.07 18.58 3.59
C VAL A 19 6.05 17.41 3.56
N PRO A 20 5.85 16.35 4.38
CA PRO A 20 6.66 15.14 4.30
C PRO A 20 6.48 14.42 2.97
N ARG A 21 7.51 13.64 2.57
CA ARG A 21 7.61 12.99 1.27
C ARG A 21 7.80 11.49 1.44
N ASP A 22 7.09 10.70 0.64
CA ASP A 22 7.33 9.27 0.47
C ASP A 22 7.61 8.93 -0.99
N PHE A 23 8.19 7.76 -1.24
CA PHE A 23 8.62 7.34 -2.58
C PHE A 23 8.42 5.84 -2.78
N TRP A 24 7.63 5.50 -3.78
CA TRP A 24 7.37 4.13 -4.21
C TRP A 24 7.60 4.01 -5.70
N ALA A 25 8.28 2.95 -6.16
CA ALA A 25 8.53 2.75 -7.57
C ALA A 25 8.71 1.26 -7.92
N GLU A 26 8.31 0.91 -9.13
CA GLU A 26 8.61 -0.40 -9.72
C GLU A 26 10.12 -0.61 -9.92
N PRO A 27 10.63 -1.85 -9.86
CA PRO A 27 12.05 -2.13 -10.05
C PRO A 27 12.67 -1.55 -11.33
N PRO A 28 12.01 -1.60 -12.52
CA PRO A 28 12.54 -0.94 -13.71
C PRO A 28 12.66 0.58 -13.58
N THR A 29 11.71 1.22 -12.90
CA THR A 29 11.74 2.67 -12.64
C THR A 29 12.92 3.04 -11.75
N TRP A 30 13.18 2.27 -10.68
CA TRP A 30 14.36 2.46 -9.84
C TRP A 30 15.66 2.43 -10.66
N ASN A 31 15.81 1.42 -11.53
CA ASN A 31 17.01 1.27 -12.34
C ASN A 31 17.21 2.44 -13.30
N ARG A 32 16.14 2.91 -13.96
CA ARG A 32 16.18 4.05 -14.87
C ARG A 32 16.51 5.35 -14.14
N LEU A 33 15.91 5.58 -12.98
CA LEU A 33 16.19 6.77 -12.18
C LEU A 33 17.64 6.80 -11.68
N LEU A 34 18.14 5.71 -11.13
CA LEU A 34 19.52 5.62 -10.67
C LEU A 34 20.51 5.88 -11.80
N ALA A 35 20.27 5.30 -12.98
CA ALA A 35 21.09 5.54 -14.17
C ALA A 35 21.02 7.00 -14.63
N HIS A 36 19.81 7.60 -14.67
CA HIS A 36 19.59 8.97 -15.09
C HIS A 36 20.32 10.00 -14.21
N VAL A 37 20.33 9.78 -12.88
CA VAL A 37 20.98 10.69 -11.92
C VAL A 37 22.43 10.31 -11.60
N GLY A 38 22.96 9.22 -12.16
CA GLY A 38 24.34 8.75 -11.93
C GLY A 38 24.58 8.18 -10.53
N LEU A 39 23.55 7.66 -9.86
CA LEU A 39 23.64 7.06 -8.53
C LEU A 39 23.62 5.52 -8.62
N LYS A 40 24.16 4.85 -7.59
CA LYS A 40 24.26 3.38 -7.53
C LYS A 40 23.31 2.73 -6.51
N ARG A 41 22.86 3.47 -5.51
CA ARG A 41 22.05 2.93 -4.40
C ARG A 41 20.76 3.71 -4.23
N ARG A 42 19.64 2.99 -4.00
CA ARG A 42 18.31 3.57 -3.78
C ARG A 42 18.32 4.60 -2.64
N VAL A 43 19.00 4.30 -1.53
CA VAL A 43 19.07 5.21 -0.38
C VAL A 43 19.66 6.57 -0.76
N GLN A 44 20.67 6.62 -1.64
CA GLN A 44 21.26 7.88 -2.09
C GLN A 44 20.27 8.73 -2.89
N LEU A 45 19.40 8.09 -3.66
CA LEU A 45 18.33 8.78 -4.38
C LEU A 45 17.27 9.31 -3.42
N LEU A 46 16.81 8.48 -2.47
CA LEU A 46 15.84 8.91 -1.46
C LEU A 46 16.34 10.10 -0.64
N ASP A 47 17.61 10.08 -0.23
CA ASP A 47 18.24 11.19 0.50
C ASP A 47 18.30 12.45 -0.37
N ARG A 48 18.69 12.32 -1.65
CA ARG A 48 18.73 13.45 -2.60
C ARG A 48 17.35 14.07 -2.86
N LEU A 49 16.28 13.25 -2.87
CA LEU A 49 14.90 13.70 -3.06
C LEU A 49 14.25 14.22 -1.75
N GLY A 50 14.97 14.13 -0.63
CA GLY A 50 14.45 14.54 0.67
C GLY A 50 13.27 13.71 1.13
N VAL A 51 13.26 12.42 0.80
CA VAL A 51 12.18 11.48 1.22
C VAL A 51 12.28 11.22 2.71
N ASP A 52 11.17 11.38 3.42
CA ASP A 52 11.08 11.31 4.88
C ASP A 52 10.73 9.91 5.41
N VAL A 53 10.17 9.09 4.56
CA VAL A 53 9.74 7.72 4.88
C VAL A 53 10.77 6.70 4.41
N ARG A 54 10.90 5.60 5.16
CA ARG A 54 11.67 4.43 4.75
C ARG A 54 10.82 3.17 4.93
N HIS A 55 10.70 2.40 3.86
CA HIS A 55 10.02 1.12 3.88
C HIS A 55 10.99 0.04 4.34
N LEU A 56 10.63 -0.65 5.44
CA LEU A 56 11.40 -1.77 5.97
C LEU A 56 11.22 -3.00 5.08
N GLU A 57 12.31 -3.63 4.76
CA GLU A 57 12.34 -4.80 3.86
C GLU A 57 12.68 -6.06 4.65
N VAL A 58 11.96 -7.14 4.38
CA VAL A 58 12.30 -8.49 4.82
C VAL A 58 12.89 -9.27 3.64
N ALA A 59 13.64 -10.32 3.93
CA ALA A 59 14.16 -11.18 2.86
C ALA A 59 12.99 -11.77 2.06
N PRO A 60 13.05 -11.74 0.72
CA PRO A 60 11.99 -12.29 -0.10
C PRO A 60 11.87 -13.81 0.11
N VAL A 61 10.62 -14.26 0.33
CA VAL A 61 10.31 -15.69 0.36
C VAL A 61 10.39 -16.22 -1.09
N PRO A 62 11.15 -17.31 -1.36
CA PRO A 62 11.30 -17.81 -2.71
C PRO A 62 9.96 -18.19 -3.36
N GLU A 63 9.81 -17.82 -4.62
CA GLU A 63 8.68 -18.22 -5.46
C GLU A 63 8.91 -19.60 -6.05
N ARG A 64 7.83 -20.34 -6.24
CA ARG A 64 7.85 -21.66 -6.89
C ARG A 64 7.50 -21.52 -8.37
N GLU A 65 8.35 -22.02 -9.24
CA GLU A 65 8.03 -22.12 -10.66
C GLU A 65 7.15 -23.35 -10.92
N LEU A 66 6.05 -23.13 -11.64
CA LEU A 66 5.11 -24.13 -12.10
C LEU A 66 5.25 -24.32 -13.61
N SER A 67 4.53 -25.29 -14.18
CA SER A 67 4.50 -25.51 -15.63
C SER A 67 3.97 -24.28 -16.37
N GLY A 68 4.50 -24.03 -17.58
CA GLY A 68 4.04 -22.92 -18.44
C GLY A 68 4.57 -21.54 -18.02
N GLY A 69 5.66 -21.46 -17.25
CA GLY A 69 6.26 -20.19 -16.82
C GLY A 69 5.43 -19.44 -15.75
N ILE A 70 4.51 -20.15 -15.08
CA ILE A 70 3.73 -19.60 -13.98
C ILE A 70 4.60 -19.61 -12.73
N LEU A 71 4.68 -18.49 -12.04
CA LEU A 71 5.26 -18.36 -10.71
C LEU A 71 4.15 -18.42 -9.65
N GLN A 72 4.43 -19.02 -8.52
CA GLN A 72 3.54 -19.06 -7.36
C GLN A 72 4.29 -18.58 -6.12
N ASN A 73 3.74 -17.58 -5.45
CA ASN A 73 4.30 -17.16 -4.16
C ASN A 73 3.83 -18.07 -3.01
N PHE A 74 4.35 -17.83 -1.82
CA PHE A 74 4.05 -18.64 -0.63
C PHE A 74 2.56 -18.59 -0.20
N TRP A 75 1.81 -17.58 -0.65
CA TRP A 75 0.36 -17.50 -0.44
C TRP A 75 -0.46 -18.33 -1.42
N GLY A 76 0.15 -18.86 -2.47
CA GLY A 76 -0.56 -19.53 -3.55
C GLY A 76 -1.12 -18.58 -4.62
N GLU A 77 -0.78 -17.29 -4.57
CA GLU A 77 -1.02 -16.40 -5.69
C GLU A 77 -0.16 -16.86 -6.88
N ARG A 78 -0.75 -16.85 -8.06
CA ARG A 78 -0.09 -17.25 -9.30
C ARG A 78 -0.03 -16.11 -10.28
N PHE A 79 1.09 -16.00 -10.97
CA PHE A 79 1.33 -14.95 -11.95
C PHE A 79 2.34 -15.37 -12.99
N VAL A 80 2.39 -14.61 -14.09
CA VAL A 80 3.42 -14.72 -15.12
C VAL A 80 4.18 -13.40 -15.21
N GLN A 81 5.44 -13.47 -15.66
CA GLN A 81 6.23 -12.28 -15.98
C GLN A 81 5.95 -11.90 -17.43
N GLN A 82 5.11 -10.88 -17.64
CA GLN A 82 4.75 -10.38 -18.95
C GLN A 82 5.81 -9.40 -19.47
N PRO A 83 6.44 -9.66 -20.62
CA PRO A 83 7.42 -8.72 -21.19
C PRO A 83 6.80 -7.38 -21.55
N THR A 84 7.50 -6.30 -21.22
CA THR A 84 7.19 -4.94 -21.68
C THR A 84 8.44 -4.25 -22.20
N PRO A 85 8.32 -3.11 -22.93
CA PRO A 85 9.49 -2.35 -23.39
C PRO A 85 10.44 -1.89 -22.26
N TRP A 86 9.93 -1.81 -21.04
CA TRP A 86 10.69 -1.33 -19.86
C TRP A 86 11.17 -2.45 -18.93
N GLY A 87 10.88 -3.71 -19.26
CA GLY A 87 11.15 -4.90 -18.45
C GLY A 87 9.87 -5.68 -18.17
N PRO A 88 10.01 -6.90 -17.61
CA PRO A 88 8.84 -7.72 -17.30
C PRO A 88 8.04 -7.11 -16.14
N ILE A 89 6.71 -7.22 -16.25
CA ILE A 89 5.77 -6.87 -15.19
C ILE A 89 4.99 -8.11 -14.75
N ARG A 90 4.58 -8.12 -13.49
CA ARG A 90 3.71 -9.17 -12.96
C ARG A 90 2.31 -9.06 -13.58
N HIS A 91 1.80 -10.20 -14.06
CA HIS A 91 0.42 -10.36 -14.50
C HIS A 91 -0.20 -11.54 -13.76
N ASP A 92 -1.19 -11.27 -12.90
CA ASP A 92 -1.83 -12.30 -12.08
C ASP A 92 -2.71 -13.22 -12.93
N VAL A 93 -2.66 -14.51 -12.60
CA VAL A 93 -3.48 -15.57 -13.20
C VAL A 93 -4.30 -16.25 -12.08
N LYS A 94 -5.18 -17.20 -12.44
CA LYS A 94 -6.00 -17.89 -11.44
C LYS A 94 -5.15 -18.52 -10.34
N GLY A 95 -5.45 -18.16 -9.09
CA GLY A 95 -4.75 -18.59 -7.90
C GLY A 95 -4.88 -20.10 -7.60
N ALA A 96 -4.18 -20.55 -6.57
CA ALA A 96 -4.08 -21.98 -6.23
C ALA A 96 -5.43 -22.59 -5.87
N LEU A 97 -6.36 -21.83 -5.28
CA LEU A 97 -7.67 -22.29 -4.84
C LEU A 97 -8.80 -22.03 -5.85
N ALA A 98 -8.49 -21.54 -7.08
CA ALA A 98 -9.52 -21.28 -8.09
C ALA A 98 -10.32 -22.52 -8.50
N GLN A 99 -9.74 -23.71 -8.35
CA GLN A 99 -10.40 -24.97 -8.66
C GLN A 99 -11.00 -25.71 -7.47
N ALA A 100 -10.96 -25.12 -6.26
CA ALA A 100 -11.58 -25.70 -5.06
C ALA A 100 -13.09 -25.91 -5.28
N ARG A 101 -13.60 -27.09 -4.92
CA ARG A 101 -15.00 -27.52 -5.09
C ARG A 101 -15.69 -27.79 -3.76
N SER A 102 -14.94 -28.02 -2.72
CA SER A 102 -15.43 -28.33 -1.37
C SER A 102 -14.71 -27.48 -0.32
N PHE A 103 -15.30 -27.35 0.85
CA PHE A 103 -14.66 -26.65 1.97
C PHE A 103 -13.36 -27.37 2.40
N SER A 104 -13.34 -28.70 2.31
CA SER A 104 -12.14 -29.49 2.59
C SER A 104 -10.98 -29.21 1.64
N ASP A 105 -11.23 -28.71 0.42
CA ASP A 105 -10.13 -28.28 -0.46
C ASP A 105 -9.43 -27.01 0.09
N LEU A 106 -10.19 -26.13 0.76
CA LEU A 106 -9.62 -24.96 1.42
C LEU A 106 -8.83 -25.36 2.67
N GLU A 107 -9.35 -26.32 3.44
CA GLU A 107 -8.69 -26.82 4.66
C GLU A 107 -7.40 -27.58 4.34
N ALA A 108 -7.39 -28.32 3.25
CA ALA A 108 -6.24 -29.10 2.79
C ALA A 108 -5.13 -28.26 2.12
N PHE A 109 -5.38 -26.96 1.88
CA PHE A 109 -4.35 -26.08 1.35
C PHE A 109 -3.23 -25.91 2.38
N ASP A 110 -1.99 -25.95 1.90
CA ASP A 110 -0.80 -25.74 2.75
C ASP A 110 -0.65 -24.27 3.08
N TRP A 111 -1.36 -23.83 4.12
CA TRP A 111 -1.38 -22.43 4.55
C TRP A 111 -0.03 -22.04 5.15
N PRO A 112 0.57 -20.92 4.68
CA PRO A 112 1.82 -20.46 5.26
C PRO A 112 1.65 -20.02 6.71
N THR A 113 2.74 -20.11 7.46
CA THR A 113 2.85 -19.51 8.80
C THR A 113 3.82 -18.33 8.76
N PRO A 114 3.74 -17.39 9.69
CA PRO A 114 4.64 -16.24 9.77
C PRO A 114 6.13 -16.61 9.96
N ASP A 115 6.44 -17.88 10.23
CA ASP A 115 7.81 -18.38 10.33
C ASP A 115 8.56 -18.32 8.97
N CYS A 116 7.82 -18.27 7.85
CA CYS A 116 8.43 -18.10 6.52
C CYS A 116 9.03 -16.70 6.29
N ILE A 117 8.73 -15.71 7.13
CA ILE A 117 9.23 -14.35 7.01
C ILE A 117 10.49 -14.17 7.86
N ASP A 118 11.61 -13.91 7.23
CA ASP A 118 12.85 -13.55 7.94
C ASP A 118 12.88 -12.05 8.29
N ARG A 119 12.68 -11.76 9.58
CA ARG A 119 12.67 -10.40 10.15
C ARG A 119 14.00 -9.98 10.76
N SER A 120 15.02 -10.84 10.69
CA SER A 120 16.30 -10.63 11.39
C SER A 120 17.01 -9.32 11.02
N GLY A 121 16.78 -8.83 9.81
CA GLY A 121 17.34 -7.56 9.31
C GLY A 121 16.63 -6.29 9.81
N LEU A 122 15.42 -6.38 10.39
CA LEU A 122 14.62 -5.20 10.77
C LEU A 122 15.30 -4.33 11.84
N PRO A 123 15.91 -4.86 12.92
CA PRO A 123 16.56 -4.04 13.92
C PRO A 123 17.69 -3.17 13.37
N GLU A 124 18.47 -3.70 12.43
CA GLU A 124 19.54 -2.94 11.78
C GLU A 124 18.99 -1.81 10.91
N GLN A 125 17.98 -2.08 10.12
CA GLN A 125 17.28 -1.06 9.30
C GLN A 125 16.71 0.06 10.21
N CYS A 126 16.11 -0.29 11.34
CA CYS A 126 15.61 0.67 12.32
C CYS A 126 16.72 1.58 12.89
N ARG A 127 17.91 1.03 13.16
CA ARG A 127 19.06 1.83 13.59
C ARG A 127 19.58 2.72 12.48
N GLN A 128 19.74 2.17 11.28
CA GLN A 128 20.23 2.92 10.11
C GLN A 128 19.33 4.11 9.78
N TRP A 129 18.02 3.96 9.92
CA TRP A 129 17.04 4.98 9.56
C TRP A 129 16.36 5.63 10.77
N ALA A 130 17.10 5.77 11.89
CA ALA A 130 16.56 6.28 13.15
C ALA A 130 15.89 7.68 13.04
N GLN A 131 16.32 8.50 12.09
CA GLN A 131 15.79 9.84 11.85
C GLN A 131 14.61 9.90 10.88
N HIS A 132 14.22 8.76 10.28
CA HIS A 132 13.13 8.67 9.32
C HIS A 132 11.89 8.02 9.93
N ALA A 133 10.72 8.29 9.37
CA ALA A 133 9.53 7.51 9.64
C ALA A 133 9.64 6.15 8.96
N LEU A 134 9.30 5.09 9.69
CA LEU A 134 9.42 3.72 9.21
C LEU A 134 8.06 3.11 8.91
N VAL A 135 7.92 2.54 7.71
CA VAL A 135 6.77 1.76 7.27
C VAL A 135 7.13 0.29 7.23
N TYR A 136 6.28 -0.56 7.74
CA TYR A 136 6.43 -2.01 7.67
C TYR A 136 5.18 -2.68 7.12
N GLY A 137 5.40 -3.77 6.40
CA GLY A 137 4.40 -4.76 6.05
C GLY A 137 3.73 -4.52 4.71
N PHE A 138 2.86 -5.46 4.44
CA PHE A 138 2.07 -5.58 3.22
C PHE A 138 0.86 -6.48 3.54
N ALA A 139 0.24 -6.25 4.73
CA ALA A 139 -0.92 -7.04 5.14
C ALA A 139 -2.08 -6.76 4.21
N ASP A 140 -2.71 -7.83 3.74
CA ASP A 140 -3.86 -7.73 2.86
C ASP A 140 -4.85 -8.84 3.21
N VAL A 141 -5.95 -8.44 3.82
CA VAL A 141 -6.99 -9.36 4.33
C VAL A 141 -8.21 -9.47 3.42
N TRP A 142 -8.17 -8.80 2.26
CA TRP A 142 -9.28 -8.76 1.30
C TRP A 142 -8.85 -9.16 -0.13
N GLN A 143 -7.89 -8.47 -0.72
CA GLN A 143 -7.47 -8.68 -2.10
C GLN A 143 -6.70 -10.00 -2.27
N ARG A 144 -5.77 -10.33 -1.34
CA ARG A 144 -5.03 -11.61 -1.39
C ARG A 144 -5.94 -12.83 -1.30
N PRO A 145 -6.92 -12.90 -0.38
CA PRO A 145 -7.96 -13.94 -0.43
C PRO A 145 -8.58 -14.09 -1.82
N ALA A 146 -8.93 -12.97 -2.48
CA ALA A 146 -9.50 -12.98 -3.82
C ALA A 146 -8.49 -13.44 -4.89
N LEU A 147 -7.22 -13.04 -4.80
CA LEU A 147 -6.17 -13.49 -5.73
C LEU A 147 -5.92 -15.01 -5.62
N VAL A 148 -5.86 -15.54 -4.41
CA VAL A 148 -5.65 -16.98 -4.18
C VAL A 148 -6.87 -17.80 -4.59
N ARG A 149 -8.07 -17.32 -4.35
CA ARG A 149 -9.32 -17.97 -4.73
C ARG A 149 -9.65 -17.81 -6.21
N GLY A 150 -9.20 -16.72 -6.83
CA GLY A 150 -9.65 -16.20 -8.11
C GLY A 150 -10.74 -15.15 -7.92
N TRP A 151 -10.56 -13.97 -8.54
CA TRP A 151 -11.50 -12.83 -8.37
C TRP A 151 -12.96 -13.19 -8.69
N GLU A 152 -13.19 -13.88 -9.81
CA GLU A 152 -14.54 -14.29 -10.21
C GLU A 152 -15.15 -15.22 -9.18
N GLU A 153 -14.41 -16.26 -8.80
CA GLU A 153 -14.85 -17.25 -7.82
C GLU A 153 -15.09 -16.60 -6.45
N PHE A 154 -14.22 -15.68 -6.03
CA PHE A 154 -14.35 -14.97 -4.76
C PHE A 154 -15.61 -14.09 -4.70
N PHE A 155 -15.89 -13.34 -5.78
CA PHE A 155 -17.12 -12.53 -5.84
C PHE A 155 -18.39 -13.37 -5.88
N VAL A 156 -18.37 -14.53 -6.54
CA VAL A 156 -19.49 -15.49 -6.50
C VAL A 156 -19.66 -16.06 -5.08
N ASP A 157 -18.55 -16.40 -4.43
CA ASP A 157 -18.56 -16.97 -3.07
C ASP A 157 -19.11 -15.97 -2.03
N LEU A 158 -19.03 -14.66 -2.23
CA LEU A 158 -19.67 -13.67 -1.34
C LEU A 158 -21.18 -13.91 -1.19
N ILE A 159 -21.82 -14.49 -2.21
CA ILE A 159 -23.26 -14.76 -2.26
C ILE A 159 -23.55 -16.24 -1.98
N GLU A 160 -22.86 -17.14 -2.68
CA GLU A 160 -23.17 -18.56 -2.67
C GLU A 160 -22.52 -19.32 -1.52
N ARG A 161 -21.35 -18.87 -1.06
CA ARG A 161 -20.50 -19.56 -0.07
C ARG A 161 -19.84 -18.57 0.88
N PRO A 162 -20.60 -17.76 1.61
CA PRO A 162 -20.04 -16.71 2.47
C PRO A 162 -19.09 -17.24 3.54
N ASP A 163 -19.26 -18.47 3.99
CA ASP A 163 -18.37 -19.17 4.91
C ASP A 163 -16.96 -19.39 4.33
N TRP A 164 -16.85 -19.63 3.02
CA TRP A 164 -15.55 -19.73 2.34
C TRP A 164 -14.80 -18.40 2.37
N VAL A 165 -15.50 -17.30 2.09
CA VAL A 165 -14.90 -15.96 2.13
C VAL A 165 -14.41 -15.66 3.55
N HIS A 166 -15.23 -15.92 4.57
CA HIS A 166 -14.85 -15.72 5.96
C HIS A 166 -13.65 -16.60 6.36
N TYR A 167 -13.61 -17.84 5.92
CA TYR A 167 -12.46 -18.73 6.16
C TYR A 167 -11.17 -18.18 5.54
N LEU A 168 -11.23 -17.78 4.27
CA LEU A 168 -10.09 -17.23 3.57
C LEU A 168 -9.59 -15.94 4.27
N CYS A 169 -10.46 -14.96 4.48
CA CYS A 169 -10.08 -13.72 5.17
C CYS A 169 -9.49 -14.00 6.56
N ARG A 170 -10.01 -14.99 7.31
CA ARG A 170 -9.47 -15.39 8.61
C ARG A 170 -8.03 -15.89 8.51
N LYS A 171 -7.72 -16.75 7.55
CA LYS A 171 -6.37 -17.29 7.34
C LYS A 171 -5.32 -16.18 7.12
N PHE A 172 -5.66 -15.18 6.31
CA PHE A 172 -4.78 -14.05 6.07
C PHE A 172 -4.67 -13.13 7.29
N THR A 173 -5.80 -12.87 7.96
CA THR A 173 -5.81 -12.03 9.16
C THR A 173 -4.96 -12.64 10.26
N ASP A 174 -5.13 -13.92 10.59
CA ASP A 174 -4.37 -14.61 11.63
C ASP A 174 -2.86 -14.53 11.37
N PHE A 175 -2.45 -14.75 10.11
CA PHE A 175 -1.06 -14.62 9.72
C PHE A 175 -0.51 -13.20 9.95
N TYR A 176 -1.22 -12.17 9.49
CA TYR A 176 -0.72 -10.80 9.58
C TYR A 176 -0.79 -10.22 10.99
N LEU A 177 -1.74 -10.64 11.80
CA LEU A 177 -1.78 -10.29 13.24
C LEU A 177 -0.50 -10.76 13.94
N GLU A 178 -0.08 -11.99 13.66
CA GLU A 178 1.16 -12.54 14.21
C GLU A 178 2.41 -11.90 13.59
N ASP A 179 2.43 -11.70 12.28
CA ASP A 179 3.56 -11.05 11.57
C ASP A 179 3.84 -9.66 12.12
N TYR A 180 2.80 -8.81 12.26
CA TYR A 180 2.94 -7.44 12.75
C TYR A 180 3.33 -7.39 14.22
N THR A 181 2.79 -8.29 15.03
CA THR A 181 3.17 -8.42 16.43
C THR A 181 4.66 -8.77 16.57
N ARG A 182 5.13 -9.78 15.85
CA ARG A 182 6.55 -10.20 15.85
C ARG A 182 7.48 -9.08 15.31
N ALA A 183 7.05 -8.34 14.28
CA ALA A 183 7.81 -7.21 13.77
C ALA A 183 7.94 -6.09 14.80
N ALA A 184 6.86 -5.77 15.51
CA ALA A 184 6.87 -4.78 16.59
C ALA A 184 7.79 -5.21 17.74
N GLU A 185 7.74 -6.47 18.15
CA GLU A 185 8.59 -7.03 19.22
C GLU A 185 10.08 -6.93 18.88
N ILE A 186 10.48 -7.42 17.68
CA ILE A 186 11.90 -7.44 17.28
C ILE A 186 12.46 -6.02 17.05
N THR A 187 11.60 -5.06 16.67
CA THR A 187 11.97 -3.66 16.46
C THR A 187 11.74 -2.78 17.69
N GLN A 188 11.28 -3.35 18.81
CA GLN A 188 10.97 -2.65 20.07
C GLN A 188 10.02 -1.45 19.86
N GLY A 189 9.00 -1.63 19.01
CA GLY A 189 8.01 -0.61 18.69
C GLY A 189 8.52 0.57 17.88
N ARG A 190 9.64 0.40 17.15
CA ARG A 190 10.25 1.51 16.39
C ARG A 190 9.50 1.83 15.07
N ILE A 191 8.62 0.95 14.61
CA ILE A 191 7.84 1.14 13.38
C ILE A 191 6.77 2.20 13.63
N ASP A 192 6.70 3.21 12.75
CA ASP A 192 5.75 4.32 12.87
C ASP A 192 4.42 4.01 12.17
N LEU A 193 4.48 3.38 10.99
CA LEU A 193 3.34 3.08 10.14
C LEU A 193 3.34 1.60 9.74
N TYR A 194 2.16 1.00 9.76
CA TYR A 194 1.93 -0.36 9.25
C TYR A 194 1.01 -0.30 8.04
N LEU A 195 1.47 -0.85 6.92
CA LEU A 195 0.74 -0.86 5.66
C LEU A 195 -0.32 -1.95 5.68
N LEU A 196 -1.57 -1.57 5.57
CA LEU A 196 -2.74 -2.46 5.45
C LEU A 196 -3.40 -2.24 4.09
N ILE A 197 -3.32 -3.22 3.22
CA ILE A 197 -3.83 -3.17 1.85
C ILE A 197 -5.19 -3.84 1.77
N SER A 198 -6.12 -3.22 1.06
CA SER A 198 -7.41 -3.80 0.71
C SER A 198 -8.02 -3.01 -0.44
N ASP A 199 -7.77 -3.43 -1.69
CA ASP A 199 -8.35 -2.77 -2.84
C ASP A 199 -9.87 -2.96 -2.87
N LEU A 200 -10.58 -1.92 -2.46
CA LEU A 200 -12.04 -1.88 -2.34
C LEU A 200 -12.68 -1.07 -3.47
N GLY A 201 -11.87 -0.39 -4.28
CA GLY A 201 -12.35 0.53 -5.30
C GLY A 201 -11.99 0.14 -6.73
N SER A 202 -12.78 0.64 -7.65
CA SER A 202 -12.50 0.74 -9.08
C SER A 202 -12.39 2.22 -9.47
N GLN A 203 -12.11 2.51 -10.74
CA GLN A 203 -12.08 3.91 -11.20
C GLN A 203 -13.46 4.61 -11.09
N SER A 204 -14.55 3.87 -11.08
CA SER A 204 -15.91 4.39 -11.06
C SER A 204 -16.59 4.35 -9.68
N GLY A 205 -16.04 3.63 -8.71
CA GLY A 205 -16.59 3.49 -7.37
C GLY A 205 -16.20 2.21 -6.67
N PRO A 206 -16.76 1.94 -5.46
CA PRO A 206 -16.48 0.73 -4.71
C PRO A 206 -16.83 -0.56 -5.46
N LEU A 207 -16.02 -1.60 -5.29
CA LEU A 207 -16.24 -2.95 -5.86
C LEU A 207 -17.39 -3.68 -5.19
N ILE A 208 -17.71 -3.34 -3.95
CA ILE A 208 -18.77 -3.95 -3.15
C ILE A 208 -19.61 -2.89 -2.46
N SER A 209 -20.86 -3.23 -2.13
CA SER A 209 -21.73 -2.35 -1.36
C SER A 209 -21.23 -2.16 0.08
N LYS A 210 -21.68 -1.08 0.74
CA LYS A 210 -21.40 -0.85 2.18
C LYS A 210 -21.83 -2.03 3.05
N THR A 211 -22.98 -2.65 2.73
CA THR A 211 -23.47 -3.82 3.47
C THR A 211 -22.53 -5.01 3.32
N MET A 212 -22.01 -5.26 2.12
CA MET A 212 -21.02 -6.32 1.89
C MET A 212 -19.68 -5.98 2.54
N PHE A 213 -19.24 -4.73 2.47
CA PHE A 213 -18.05 -4.27 3.17
C PHE A 213 -18.14 -4.55 4.67
N ARG A 214 -19.23 -4.13 5.32
CA ARG A 214 -19.47 -4.37 6.76
C ARG A 214 -19.52 -5.85 7.13
N ARG A 215 -20.01 -6.70 6.23
CA ARG A 215 -20.12 -8.13 6.47
C ARG A 215 -18.79 -8.87 6.26
N PHE A 216 -18.06 -8.58 5.20
CA PHE A 216 -16.98 -9.43 4.72
C PHE A 216 -15.57 -8.83 4.88
N ALA A 217 -15.41 -7.51 4.85
CA ALA A 217 -14.10 -6.86 4.96
C ALA A 217 -13.88 -6.21 6.33
N ALA A 218 -14.84 -5.41 6.80
CA ALA A 218 -14.71 -4.61 8.02
C ALA A 218 -14.32 -5.40 9.27
N PRO A 219 -14.84 -6.62 9.56
CA PRO A 219 -14.43 -7.35 10.76
C PRO A 219 -12.93 -7.68 10.80
N TYR A 220 -12.37 -8.05 9.67
CA TYR A 220 -10.95 -8.42 9.55
C TYR A 220 -10.05 -7.18 9.55
N LEU A 221 -10.49 -6.11 8.90
CA LEU A 221 -9.82 -4.81 8.95
C LEU A 221 -9.77 -4.27 10.38
N GLN A 222 -10.88 -4.35 11.13
CA GLN A 222 -10.92 -3.91 12.52
C GLN A 222 -9.89 -4.63 13.38
N GLU A 223 -9.79 -5.96 13.28
CA GLU A 223 -8.81 -6.73 14.04
C GLU A 223 -7.37 -6.33 13.71
N MET A 224 -7.07 -6.08 12.42
CA MET A 224 -5.75 -5.60 12.00
C MET A 224 -5.46 -4.20 12.53
N ILE A 225 -6.43 -3.28 12.44
CA ILE A 225 -6.31 -1.90 12.91
C ILE A 225 -6.11 -1.88 14.44
N ASP A 226 -6.90 -2.63 15.19
CA ASP A 226 -6.78 -2.78 16.64
C ASP A 226 -5.41 -3.34 17.05
N CYS A 227 -4.90 -4.30 16.27
CA CYS A 227 -3.57 -4.86 16.48
C CYS A 227 -2.49 -3.80 16.27
N ILE A 228 -2.53 -3.08 15.15
CA ILE A 228 -1.56 -2.01 14.82
C ILE A 228 -1.54 -0.94 15.90
N HIS A 229 -2.70 -0.48 16.35
CA HIS A 229 -2.77 0.52 17.42
C HIS A 229 -2.25 -0.02 18.76
N ARG A 230 -2.55 -1.27 19.10
CA ARG A 230 -2.08 -1.92 20.33
C ARG A 230 -0.56 -2.05 20.38
N ILE A 231 0.09 -2.30 19.24
CA ILE A 231 1.56 -2.36 19.14
C ILE A 231 2.21 -0.98 18.96
N GLY A 232 1.43 0.11 19.06
CA GLY A 232 1.91 1.50 19.06
C GLY A 232 2.13 2.13 17.69
N GLY A 233 1.71 1.47 16.60
CA GLY A 233 1.81 1.96 15.23
C GLY A 233 0.59 2.78 14.80
N ARG A 234 0.68 3.32 13.57
CA ARG A 234 -0.41 3.97 12.83
C ARG A 234 -0.72 3.18 11.57
N VAL A 235 -1.99 3.19 11.18
CA VAL A 235 -2.47 2.47 10.00
C VAL A 235 -2.29 3.31 8.74
N LEU A 236 -1.44 2.86 7.83
CA LEU A 236 -1.36 3.33 6.46
C LEU A 236 -2.26 2.41 5.61
N PHE A 237 -3.50 2.84 5.36
CA PHE A 237 -4.49 2.03 4.66
C PHE A 237 -4.45 2.30 3.16
N HIS A 238 -4.08 1.26 2.41
CA HIS A 238 -4.01 1.33 0.95
C HIS A 238 -5.27 0.73 0.30
N SER A 239 -5.92 1.54 -0.54
CA SER A 239 -6.98 1.08 -1.43
C SER A 239 -6.99 1.89 -2.72
N CYS A 240 -6.71 1.24 -3.83
CA CYS A 240 -6.85 1.85 -5.14
C CYS A 240 -8.29 2.22 -5.47
N GLY A 241 -8.45 3.16 -6.41
CA GLY A 241 -9.72 3.54 -7.00
C GLY A 241 -10.52 4.59 -6.22
N SER A 242 -11.77 4.77 -6.63
CA SER A 242 -12.70 5.67 -5.97
C SER A 242 -13.43 4.96 -4.84
N ILE A 243 -13.01 5.22 -3.61
CA ILE A 243 -13.60 4.63 -2.39
C ILE A 243 -14.31 5.67 -1.52
N ALA A 244 -14.56 6.87 -2.04
CA ALA A 244 -15.18 7.96 -1.30
C ALA A 244 -16.41 7.55 -0.45
N PRO A 245 -17.34 6.71 -0.94
CA PRO A 245 -18.47 6.23 -0.14
C PRO A 245 -18.08 5.37 1.07
N LEU A 246 -16.89 4.74 1.08
CA LEU A 246 -16.41 3.87 2.16
C LEU A 246 -15.51 4.61 3.16
N ILE A 247 -15.04 5.84 2.85
CA ILE A 247 -14.16 6.60 3.74
C ILE A 247 -14.74 6.78 5.15
N PRO A 248 -16.03 7.12 5.34
CA PRO A 248 -16.61 7.20 6.68
C PRO A 248 -16.50 5.89 7.46
N GLU A 249 -16.71 4.74 6.81
CA GLU A 249 -16.57 3.42 7.42
C GLU A 249 -15.11 3.16 7.87
N LEU A 250 -14.13 3.54 7.02
CA LEU A 250 -12.70 3.39 7.34
C LEU A 250 -12.27 4.29 8.51
N ILE A 251 -12.82 5.51 8.60
CA ILE A 251 -12.62 6.39 9.75
C ILE A 251 -13.18 5.76 11.02
N ASP A 252 -14.41 5.22 10.96
CA ASP A 252 -15.05 4.56 12.10
C ASP A 252 -14.28 3.32 12.56
N LEU A 253 -13.59 2.61 11.66
CA LEU A 253 -12.69 1.51 11.98
C LEU A 253 -11.36 1.98 12.60
N GLY A 254 -10.98 3.25 12.46
CA GLY A 254 -9.76 3.81 13.04
C GLY A 254 -8.57 3.89 12.08
N VAL A 255 -8.80 3.99 10.77
CA VAL A 255 -7.71 4.27 9.80
C VAL A 255 -7.10 5.63 10.09
N ASP A 256 -5.76 5.72 10.18
CA ASP A 256 -5.03 6.96 10.43
C ASP A 256 -4.66 7.69 9.12
N VAL A 257 -4.21 6.94 8.12
CA VAL A 257 -3.72 7.48 6.83
C VAL A 257 -4.40 6.76 5.68
N LEU A 258 -5.01 7.50 4.78
CA LEU A 258 -5.58 6.98 3.54
C LEU A 258 -4.57 7.09 2.39
N ASP A 259 -4.23 5.96 1.80
CA ASP A 259 -3.31 5.78 0.66
C ASP A 259 -3.96 4.90 -0.43
N PRO A 260 -3.74 5.20 -1.71
CA PRO A 260 -3.42 6.51 -2.21
C PRO A 260 -4.69 7.34 -2.46
N ILE A 261 -4.55 8.64 -2.51
CA ILE A 261 -5.57 9.44 -3.17
C ILE A 261 -5.43 9.22 -4.68
N GLN A 262 -6.50 8.79 -5.35
CA GLN A 262 -6.55 8.73 -6.81
C GLN A 262 -7.51 9.82 -7.32
N PRO A 263 -7.01 11.01 -7.70
CA PRO A 263 -7.83 12.22 -7.92
C PRO A 263 -8.71 12.15 -9.17
N ILE A 264 -8.49 11.17 -10.04
CA ILE A 264 -9.32 10.93 -11.23
C ILE A 264 -10.67 10.26 -10.91
N GLY A 265 -10.78 9.65 -9.74
CA GLY A 265 -12.00 8.97 -9.31
C GLY A 265 -13.08 9.95 -8.82
N PRO A 266 -14.37 9.57 -8.91
CA PRO A 266 -15.46 10.37 -8.38
C PRO A 266 -15.27 10.71 -6.89
N ALA A 267 -15.42 11.98 -6.52
CA ALA A 267 -15.28 12.51 -5.16
C ALA A 267 -13.92 12.25 -4.47
N MET A 268 -12.87 11.95 -5.25
CA MET A 268 -11.50 11.73 -4.75
C MET A 268 -10.57 12.93 -5.01
N GLN A 269 -11.11 14.08 -5.41
CA GLN A 269 -10.34 15.31 -5.58
C GLN A 269 -9.83 15.83 -4.22
N PRO A 270 -8.60 16.39 -4.16
CA PRO A 270 -7.98 16.80 -2.92
C PRO A 270 -8.80 17.82 -2.13
N GLU A 271 -9.46 18.78 -2.80
CA GLU A 271 -10.32 19.78 -2.15
C GLU A 271 -11.52 19.12 -1.46
N THR A 272 -12.16 18.16 -2.14
CA THR A 272 -13.31 17.42 -1.60
C THR A 272 -12.91 16.59 -0.39
N LEU A 273 -11.79 15.86 -0.49
CA LEU A 273 -11.28 15.03 0.58
C LEU A 273 -10.87 15.86 1.80
N LYS A 274 -10.12 16.97 1.59
CA LYS A 274 -9.71 17.86 2.69
C LYS A 274 -10.89 18.45 3.39
N ALA A 275 -11.89 18.97 2.65
CA ALA A 275 -13.08 19.57 3.22
C ALA A 275 -13.97 18.57 4.00
N SER A 276 -14.02 17.31 3.54
CA SER A 276 -14.90 16.29 4.12
C SER A 276 -14.27 15.50 5.26
N PHE A 277 -12.96 15.27 5.22
CA PHE A 277 -12.29 14.29 6.09
C PHE A 277 -10.94 14.76 6.64
N GLY A 278 -10.46 15.95 6.25
CA GLY A 278 -9.12 16.43 6.57
C GLY A 278 -8.86 16.73 8.04
N ASP A 279 -9.87 16.70 8.89
CA ASP A 279 -9.78 16.77 10.34
C ASP A 279 -9.64 15.40 11.02
N LYS A 280 -9.86 14.31 10.28
CA LYS A 280 -9.92 12.93 10.80
C LYS A 280 -8.90 12.00 10.15
N LEU A 281 -8.49 12.26 8.89
CA LEU A 281 -7.58 11.44 8.13
C LEU A 281 -6.36 12.24 7.69
N CYS A 282 -5.19 11.65 7.85
CA CYS A 282 -4.01 12.03 7.08
C CYS A 282 -4.13 11.42 5.68
N PHE A 283 -3.79 12.18 4.65
CA PHE A 283 -3.79 11.71 3.27
C PHE A 283 -2.38 11.41 2.80
N HIS A 284 -2.24 10.39 1.96
CA HIS A 284 -0.98 9.98 1.35
C HIS A 284 -1.15 9.85 -0.16
N GLY A 285 -0.10 10.22 -0.92
CA GLY A 285 -0.13 10.08 -2.36
C GLY A 285 -0.81 11.24 -3.08
N GLY A 286 -1.43 10.94 -4.22
CA GLY A 286 -2.31 11.86 -4.93
C GLY A 286 -1.79 12.38 -6.25
N ILE A 287 -0.48 12.29 -6.53
CA ILE A 287 0.06 12.78 -7.82
C ILE A 287 -0.29 11.77 -8.92
N ASP A 288 -1.11 12.23 -9.87
CA ASP A 288 -1.76 11.39 -10.89
C ASP A 288 -0.77 10.61 -11.75
N MET A 289 -0.85 9.28 -11.64
CA MET A 289 -0.03 8.31 -12.36
C MET A 289 -0.55 7.99 -13.77
N GLN A 290 -1.76 8.40 -14.13
CA GLN A 290 -2.40 7.99 -15.37
C GLN A 290 -2.38 9.09 -16.44
N ASN A 291 -2.59 10.36 -16.06
CA ASN A 291 -2.73 11.46 -17.03
C ASN A 291 -1.66 12.55 -16.87
N LEU A 292 -1.09 12.70 -15.64
CA LEU A 292 -0.09 13.74 -15.37
C LEU A 292 1.33 13.21 -15.58
N LEU A 293 1.75 12.27 -14.74
CA LEU A 293 3.15 11.84 -14.68
C LEU A 293 3.70 11.25 -15.98
N PRO A 294 2.96 10.43 -16.76
CA PRO A 294 3.48 9.87 -18.00
C PRO A 294 3.54 10.88 -19.17
N TYR A 295 2.67 11.90 -19.17
CA TYR A 295 2.39 12.67 -20.40
C TYR A 295 2.62 14.16 -20.29
N ARG A 296 2.77 14.73 -19.10
CA ARG A 296 2.94 16.17 -18.91
C ARG A 296 4.40 16.56 -18.76
N THR A 297 4.67 17.84 -18.88
CA THR A 297 6.00 18.40 -18.67
C THR A 297 6.35 18.45 -17.18
N PRO A 298 7.65 18.45 -16.82
CA PRO A 298 8.07 18.63 -15.42
C PRO A 298 7.48 19.89 -14.75
N ALA A 299 7.30 20.98 -15.49
CA ALA A 299 6.70 22.22 -14.96
C ALA A 299 5.20 22.05 -14.63
N GLU A 300 4.45 21.31 -15.43
CA GLU A 300 3.05 20.98 -15.13
C GLU A 300 2.96 20.05 -13.91
N VAL A 301 3.86 19.07 -13.80
CA VAL A 301 3.98 18.19 -12.62
C VAL A 301 4.22 19.01 -11.36
N GLN A 302 5.20 19.91 -11.37
CA GLN A 302 5.49 20.79 -10.22
C GLN A 302 4.31 21.69 -9.85
N THR A 303 3.56 22.18 -10.86
CA THR A 303 2.35 22.98 -10.60
C THR A 303 1.29 22.19 -9.86
N GLU A 304 1.06 20.94 -10.25
CA GLU A 304 0.10 20.07 -9.58
C GLU A 304 0.58 19.67 -8.18
N VAL A 305 1.87 19.37 -8.02
CA VAL A 305 2.46 19.07 -6.69
C VAL A 305 2.26 20.25 -5.73
N ARG A 306 2.51 21.48 -6.17
CA ARG A 306 2.26 22.69 -5.35
C ARG A 306 0.79 22.78 -4.94
N ARG A 307 -0.15 22.56 -5.89
CA ARG A 307 -1.59 22.56 -5.59
C ARG A 307 -1.94 21.54 -4.52
N PHE A 308 -1.44 20.30 -4.64
CA PHE A 308 -1.69 19.26 -3.63
C PHE A 308 -1.11 19.63 -2.25
N CYS A 309 0.12 20.15 -2.23
CA CYS A 309 0.74 20.60 -0.98
C CYS A 309 -0.01 21.76 -0.33
N GLU A 310 -0.52 22.71 -1.10
CA GLU A 310 -1.34 23.83 -0.59
C GLU A 310 -2.69 23.35 -0.06
N VAL A 311 -3.39 22.51 -0.83
CA VAL A 311 -4.75 22.07 -0.46
C VAL A 311 -4.72 21.10 0.71
N LEU A 312 -3.89 20.04 0.64
CA LEU A 312 -3.89 18.96 1.63
C LEU A 312 -2.92 19.22 2.78
N GLY A 313 -1.80 19.90 2.51
CA GLY A 313 -0.71 20.09 3.48
C GLY A 313 -0.95 21.22 4.49
N GLY A 314 -1.88 22.14 4.21
CA GLY A 314 -2.22 23.22 5.14
C GLY A 314 -2.74 22.69 6.47
N GLY A 315 -2.05 23.05 7.58
CA GLY A 315 -2.37 22.56 8.92
C GLY A 315 -1.90 21.12 9.21
N GLY A 316 -1.12 20.49 8.31
CA GLY A 316 -0.74 19.08 8.42
C GLY A 316 -1.76 18.12 7.79
N GLY A 317 -1.61 16.81 8.05
CA GLY A 317 -2.55 15.80 7.53
C GLY A 317 -2.29 15.39 6.08
N TYR A 318 -1.04 15.55 5.59
CA TYR A 318 -0.67 15.12 4.23
C TYR A 318 0.78 14.64 4.13
N ILE A 319 0.99 13.57 3.36
CA ILE A 319 2.29 13.03 2.95
C ILE A 319 2.31 12.97 1.42
N LEU A 320 3.20 13.71 0.79
CA LEU A 320 3.36 13.77 -0.66
C LEU A 320 3.95 12.47 -1.19
N ALA A 321 3.25 11.85 -2.13
CA ALA A 321 3.69 10.68 -2.88
C ALA A 321 2.94 10.60 -4.23
N PRO A 322 3.33 9.73 -5.17
CA PRO A 322 2.50 9.42 -6.33
C PRO A 322 1.21 8.71 -5.90
N ALA A 323 0.20 8.73 -6.76
CA ALA A 323 -1.08 8.04 -6.53
C ALA A 323 -1.00 6.49 -6.63
N HIS A 324 0.17 5.95 -6.80
CA HIS A 324 0.57 4.54 -6.78
C HIS A 324 2.09 4.47 -6.94
N LEU A 325 2.68 3.25 -7.02
CA LEU A 325 4.11 3.09 -7.39
C LEU A 325 4.40 3.78 -8.73
N PHE A 326 5.50 4.55 -8.81
CA PHE A 326 5.97 5.07 -10.10
C PHE A 326 6.17 3.93 -11.09
N GLN A 327 5.42 3.95 -12.17
CA GLN A 327 5.45 2.95 -13.22
C GLN A 327 6.61 3.20 -14.19
N PRO A 328 7.04 2.18 -14.96
CA PRO A 328 8.17 2.32 -15.89
C PRO A 328 7.95 3.27 -17.07
N ASP A 329 6.72 3.62 -17.39
CA ASP A 329 6.37 4.59 -18.45
C ASP A 329 6.56 6.05 -18.05
N VAL A 330 6.69 6.34 -16.75
CA VAL A 330 6.91 7.71 -16.27
C VAL A 330 8.34 8.18 -16.58
N PRO A 331 8.52 9.31 -17.26
CA PRO A 331 9.86 9.88 -17.51
C PRO A 331 10.60 10.19 -16.21
N PRO A 332 11.91 9.89 -16.13
CA PRO A 332 12.72 10.23 -14.95
C PRO A 332 12.62 11.68 -14.52
N GLU A 333 12.55 12.60 -15.48
CA GLU A 333 12.43 14.04 -15.25
C GLU A 333 11.14 14.40 -14.51
N ASN A 334 10.03 13.70 -14.81
CA ASN A 334 8.75 13.90 -14.16
C ASN A 334 8.75 13.31 -12.74
N VAL A 335 9.40 12.16 -12.54
CA VAL A 335 9.59 11.62 -11.18
C VAL A 335 10.39 12.60 -10.32
N LEU A 336 11.49 13.15 -10.85
CA LEU A 336 12.30 14.13 -10.13
C LEU A 336 11.53 15.42 -9.84
N ALA A 337 10.69 15.87 -10.77
CA ALA A 337 9.87 17.08 -10.64
C ALA A 337 8.87 17.00 -9.46
N VAL A 338 8.41 15.80 -9.06
CA VAL A 338 7.55 15.63 -7.88
C VAL A 338 8.24 16.09 -6.59
N TYR A 339 9.58 15.99 -6.52
CA TYR A 339 10.36 16.25 -5.31
C TYR A 339 11.21 17.52 -5.37
N GLN A 340 11.07 18.30 -6.43
CA GLN A 340 11.71 19.62 -6.53
C GLN A 340 10.86 20.67 -5.81
N ASP A 341 11.53 21.56 -5.05
CA ASP A 341 10.89 22.70 -4.35
C ASP A 341 10.55 23.83 -5.33
#